data_1c149e0b81a6442fea70503fc0950f52
#
_entry.id   1c149e0b81a6442fea70503fc0950f52
#
_cell.length_a   1.000
_cell.length_b   1.000
_cell.length_c   1.000
_cell.angle_alpha   90.00
_cell.angle_beta   90.00
_cell.angle_gamma   90.00
#
_symmetry.space_group_name_H-M   'P 1'
#
loop_
_entity.id
_entity.type
_entity.pdbx_description
1 polymer ?
#
loop_
_entity_poly.entity_id
_entity_poly.type
_entity_poly.pdbx_seq_one_letter_code
_entity_poly.pdbx_strand_id
1 'polypeptide(L)'
;LPAIPEMAQSLSTDIHRIEQSLVLFMFGVAFGQVVGGAVSDIKGRRPVALVGLSIYFAAVVALTMVQSVDGLLNLRAVQAFGAGMTVVIVGAMVRDYYSGRQAAEMFALIGIILMIVPLIAPMVGSQLQELGGWRFIFGFLAAYSFILFILVFAFLPRPKQTGKIRMDIFGLVVGRFARVLKTRAAMGYLFFQAFSFASMFAFLTESSFVYQKLYHVTPNQYSWVFALNILTMASFNRITAWRLKTGVHPQSILKWGIIVQFAANLTM
;
A
#
# COMPACT_ATOMS: atom_id res chain seq x y z
N LEU A 1 -7.56 -9.68 6.85
CA LEU A 1 -6.90 -10.94 7.26
C LEU A 1 -7.79 -11.77 8.23
N PRO A 2 -8.39 -11.21 9.31
CA PRO A 2 -9.22 -12.03 10.23
C PRO A 2 -10.40 -12.72 9.56
N ALA A 3 -10.99 -12.13 8.53
CA ALA A 3 -12.18 -12.63 7.84
C ALA A 3 -11.92 -13.75 6.78
N ILE A 4 -10.67 -14.12 6.52
CA ILE A 4 -10.32 -15.13 5.49
C ILE A 4 -11.02 -16.47 5.74
N PRO A 5 -11.04 -17.04 6.96
CA PRO A 5 -11.72 -18.31 7.22
C PRO A 5 -13.24 -18.23 7.00
N GLU A 6 -13.87 -17.13 7.41
CA GLU A 6 -15.30 -16.92 7.21
C GLU A 6 -15.66 -16.77 5.72
N MET A 7 -14.81 -16.04 4.97
CA MET A 7 -14.96 -15.91 3.52
C MET A 7 -14.85 -17.28 2.82
N ALA A 8 -13.89 -18.12 3.21
CA ALA A 8 -13.72 -19.45 2.66
C ALA A 8 -14.94 -20.34 2.91
N GLN A 9 -15.50 -20.31 4.12
CA GLN A 9 -16.71 -21.05 4.45
C GLN A 9 -17.93 -20.54 3.66
N SER A 10 -18.13 -19.21 3.64
CA SER A 10 -19.30 -18.60 2.99
C SER A 10 -19.31 -18.76 1.47
N LEU A 11 -18.15 -18.86 0.85
CA LEU A 11 -17.99 -19.06 -0.59
C LEU A 11 -17.70 -20.52 -0.96
N SER A 12 -17.79 -21.46 0.01
CA SER A 12 -17.58 -22.91 -0.16
C SER A 12 -16.26 -23.22 -0.89
N THR A 13 -15.17 -22.62 -0.43
CA THR A 13 -13.86 -22.72 -1.06
C THR A 13 -12.73 -22.95 -0.06
N ASP A 14 -11.54 -23.26 -0.57
CA ASP A 14 -10.35 -23.40 0.23
C ASP A 14 -9.78 -22.00 0.63
N ILE A 15 -9.18 -21.94 1.82
CA ILE A 15 -8.50 -20.76 2.36
C ILE A 15 -7.44 -20.26 1.39
N HIS A 16 -6.66 -21.16 0.77
CA HIS A 16 -5.64 -20.80 -0.21
C HIS A 16 -6.17 -20.04 -1.43
N ARG A 17 -7.39 -20.32 -1.87
CA ARG A 17 -8.03 -19.55 -2.95
C ARG A 17 -8.38 -18.12 -2.50
N ILE A 18 -8.80 -17.94 -1.26
CA ILE A 18 -9.03 -16.60 -0.72
C ILE A 18 -7.72 -15.84 -0.57
N GLU A 19 -6.63 -16.50 -0.14
CA GLU A 19 -5.31 -15.89 -0.04
C GLU A 19 -4.76 -15.43 -1.40
N GLN A 20 -5.09 -16.09 -2.50
CA GLN A 20 -4.77 -15.63 -3.86
C GLN A 20 -5.33 -14.22 -4.13
N SER A 21 -6.43 -13.84 -3.48
CA SER A 21 -6.96 -12.48 -3.59
C SER A 21 -5.99 -11.40 -3.11
N LEU A 22 -5.10 -11.71 -2.15
CA LEU A 22 -4.07 -10.80 -1.66
C LEU A 22 -2.99 -10.59 -2.73
N VAL A 23 -2.58 -11.68 -3.39
CA VAL A 23 -1.59 -11.62 -4.49
C VAL A 23 -2.14 -10.80 -5.65
N LEU A 24 -3.38 -11.09 -6.09
CA LEU A 24 -4.05 -10.34 -7.15
C LEU A 24 -4.25 -8.87 -6.78
N PHE A 25 -4.52 -8.60 -5.51
CA PHE A 25 -4.60 -7.25 -5.00
C PHE A 25 -3.27 -6.50 -5.16
N MET A 26 -2.15 -7.10 -4.79
CA MET A 26 -0.83 -6.49 -4.95
C MET A 26 -0.50 -6.20 -6.43
N PHE A 27 -0.78 -7.14 -7.33
CA PHE A 27 -0.63 -6.94 -8.77
C PHE A 27 -1.54 -5.81 -9.28
N GLY A 28 -2.79 -5.79 -8.86
CA GLY A 28 -3.75 -4.74 -9.22
C GLY A 28 -3.28 -3.35 -8.78
N VAL A 29 -2.79 -3.22 -7.53
CA VAL A 29 -2.21 -1.97 -7.02
C VAL A 29 -1.01 -1.53 -7.86
N ALA A 30 -0.06 -2.44 -8.11
CA ALA A 30 1.14 -2.12 -8.89
C ALA A 30 0.78 -1.62 -10.30
N PHE A 31 -0.13 -2.32 -10.99
CA PHE A 31 -0.58 -1.93 -12.31
C PHE A 31 -1.35 -0.60 -12.28
N GLY A 32 -2.22 -0.42 -11.28
CA GLY A 32 -2.94 0.83 -11.07
C GLY A 32 -2.01 2.02 -10.82
N GLN A 33 -0.92 1.84 -10.07
CA GLN A 33 0.09 2.88 -9.85
C GLN A 33 0.81 3.28 -11.14
N VAL A 34 1.17 2.32 -11.97
CA VAL A 34 1.83 2.58 -13.26
C VAL A 34 0.92 3.39 -14.18
N VAL A 35 -0.30 2.91 -14.36
CA VAL A 35 -1.30 3.58 -15.23
C VAL A 35 -1.72 4.93 -14.65
N GLY A 36 -2.07 4.96 -13.37
CA GLY A 36 -2.52 6.16 -12.67
C GLY A 36 -1.44 7.26 -12.66
N GLY A 37 -0.20 6.90 -12.41
CA GLY A 37 0.94 7.83 -12.45
C GLY A 37 1.08 8.47 -13.83
N ALA A 38 1.16 7.64 -14.88
CA ALA A 38 1.33 8.11 -16.23
C ALA A 38 0.15 8.98 -16.74
N VAL A 39 -1.07 8.54 -16.50
CA VAL A 39 -2.27 9.27 -16.92
C VAL A 39 -2.41 10.58 -16.13
N SER A 40 -2.03 10.60 -14.85
CA SER A 40 -2.12 11.79 -14.01
C SER A 40 -1.12 12.89 -14.40
N ASP A 41 0.02 12.53 -14.97
CA ASP A 41 0.97 13.50 -15.53
C ASP A 41 0.40 14.25 -16.76
N ILE A 42 -0.55 13.64 -17.46
CA ILE A 42 -1.13 14.18 -18.71
C ILE A 42 -2.48 14.85 -18.44
N LYS A 43 -3.39 14.14 -17.75
CA LYS A 43 -4.76 14.60 -17.51
C LYS A 43 -4.91 15.40 -16.20
N GLY A 44 -3.85 15.44 -15.40
CA GLY A 44 -3.85 16.07 -14.08
C GLY A 44 -4.21 15.11 -12.95
N ARG A 45 -3.85 15.49 -11.72
CA ARG A 45 -3.97 14.63 -10.53
C ARG A 45 -5.43 14.37 -10.14
N ARG A 46 -6.25 15.42 -10.12
CA ARG A 46 -7.65 15.33 -9.67
C ARG A 46 -8.52 14.37 -10.49
N PRO A 47 -8.60 14.45 -11.83
CA PRO A 47 -9.44 13.54 -12.61
C PRO A 47 -9.06 12.07 -12.40
N VAL A 48 -7.75 11.78 -12.33
CA VAL A 48 -7.27 10.41 -12.14
C VAL A 48 -7.55 9.88 -10.74
N ALA A 49 -7.43 10.73 -9.71
CA ALA A 49 -7.85 10.37 -8.35
C ALA A 49 -9.35 10.03 -8.28
N LEU A 50 -10.19 10.86 -8.90
CA LEU A 50 -11.64 10.62 -8.93
C LEU A 50 -12.00 9.34 -9.68
N VAL A 51 -11.38 9.08 -10.83
CA VAL A 51 -11.58 7.83 -11.58
C VAL A 51 -11.12 6.63 -10.76
N GLY A 52 -9.94 6.69 -10.14
CA GLY A 52 -9.43 5.63 -9.28
C GLY A 52 -10.36 5.34 -8.10
N LEU A 53 -10.84 6.38 -7.41
CA LEU A 53 -11.80 6.25 -6.31
C LEU A 53 -13.15 5.71 -6.78
N SER A 54 -13.64 6.11 -7.97
CA SER A 54 -14.88 5.57 -8.55
C SER A 54 -14.77 4.08 -8.87
N ILE A 55 -13.65 3.65 -9.45
CA ILE A 55 -13.38 2.23 -9.72
C ILE A 55 -13.30 1.45 -8.40
N TYR A 56 -12.58 1.97 -7.42
CA TYR A 56 -12.47 1.37 -6.09
C TYR A 56 -13.85 1.23 -5.45
N PHE A 57 -14.64 2.30 -5.39
CA PHE A 57 -15.98 2.32 -4.81
C PHE A 57 -16.91 1.30 -5.47
N ALA A 58 -17.01 1.31 -6.81
CA ALA A 58 -17.85 0.37 -7.54
C ALA A 58 -17.46 -1.09 -7.28
N ALA A 59 -16.16 -1.39 -7.28
CA ALA A 59 -15.66 -2.73 -6.99
C ALA A 59 -15.98 -3.15 -5.56
N VAL A 60 -15.83 -2.26 -4.58
CA VAL A 60 -16.13 -2.56 -3.17
C VAL A 60 -17.62 -2.78 -2.94
N VAL A 61 -18.49 -1.98 -3.56
CA VAL A 61 -19.94 -2.21 -3.53
C VAL A 61 -20.28 -3.57 -4.14
N ALA A 62 -19.71 -3.92 -5.29
CA ALA A 62 -19.92 -5.24 -5.90
C ALA A 62 -19.42 -6.39 -5.00
N LEU A 63 -18.32 -6.19 -4.26
CA LEU A 63 -17.79 -7.17 -3.30
C LEU A 63 -18.76 -7.48 -2.15
N THR A 64 -19.63 -6.55 -1.76
CA THR A 64 -20.66 -6.84 -0.74
C THR A 64 -21.70 -7.85 -1.21
N MET A 65 -21.87 -7.99 -2.52
CA MET A 65 -22.89 -8.84 -3.15
C MET A 65 -22.31 -10.11 -3.79
N VAL A 66 -20.98 -10.31 -3.74
CA VAL A 66 -20.32 -11.42 -4.42
C VAL A 66 -20.70 -12.77 -3.79
N GLN A 67 -20.95 -13.76 -4.64
CA GLN A 67 -21.36 -15.11 -4.24
C GLN A 67 -20.41 -16.22 -4.74
N SER A 68 -19.38 -15.84 -5.52
CA SER A 68 -18.40 -16.79 -6.05
C SER A 68 -16.96 -16.36 -5.78
N VAL A 69 -16.07 -17.32 -5.64
CA VAL A 69 -14.64 -17.04 -5.42
C VAL A 69 -14.03 -16.31 -6.61
N ASP A 70 -14.34 -16.73 -7.82
CA ASP A 70 -13.79 -16.09 -9.02
C ASP A 70 -14.29 -14.64 -9.16
N GLY A 71 -15.55 -14.39 -8.78
CA GLY A 71 -16.07 -13.03 -8.66
C GLY A 71 -15.31 -12.20 -7.62
N LEU A 72 -15.03 -12.79 -6.46
CA LEU A 72 -14.22 -12.14 -5.42
C LEU A 72 -12.82 -11.79 -5.94
N LEU A 73 -12.12 -12.74 -6.57
CA LEU A 73 -10.76 -12.56 -7.08
C LEU A 73 -10.71 -11.44 -8.12
N ASN A 74 -11.62 -11.46 -9.08
CA ASN A 74 -11.70 -10.43 -10.13
C ASN A 74 -12.03 -9.05 -9.56
N LEU A 75 -13.01 -8.96 -8.68
CA LEU A 75 -13.38 -7.69 -8.05
C LEU A 75 -12.27 -7.14 -7.15
N ARG A 76 -11.52 -8.01 -6.48
CA ARG A 76 -10.34 -7.61 -5.70
C ARG A 76 -9.23 -7.03 -6.58
N ALA A 77 -9.00 -7.59 -7.77
CA ALA A 77 -8.06 -7.03 -8.73
C ALA A 77 -8.51 -5.65 -9.23
N VAL A 78 -9.80 -5.49 -9.56
CA VAL A 78 -10.38 -4.19 -10.00
C VAL A 78 -10.33 -3.16 -8.86
N GLN A 79 -10.70 -3.55 -7.65
CA GLN A 79 -10.57 -2.72 -6.45
C GLN A 79 -9.14 -2.22 -6.27
N ALA A 80 -8.19 -3.12 -6.36
CA ALA A 80 -6.77 -2.83 -6.19
C ALA A 80 -6.23 -1.89 -7.28
N PHE A 81 -6.68 -2.05 -8.52
CA PHE A 81 -6.33 -1.16 -9.61
C PHE A 81 -6.79 0.28 -9.31
N GLY A 82 -8.03 0.48 -8.87
CA GLY A 82 -8.54 1.80 -8.45
C GLY A 82 -7.75 2.39 -7.28
N ALA A 83 -7.43 1.56 -6.27
CA ALA A 83 -6.57 1.96 -5.15
C ALA A 83 -5.19 2.44 -5.62
N GLY A 84 -4.54 1.65 -6.49
CA GLY A 84 -3.22 1.97 -7.04
C GLY A 84 -3.21 3.30 -7.80
N MET A 85 -4.22 3.55 -8.64
CA MET A 85 -4.39 4.82 -9.34
C MET A 85 -4.48 6.00 -8.38
N THR A 86 -5.10 5.83 -7.23
CA THR A 86 -5.29 6.91 -6.24
C THR A 86 -4.04 7.12 -5.40
N VAL A 87 -3.43 6.03 -4.92
CA VAL A 87 -2.27 6.09 -3.99
C VAL A 87 -1.06 6.76 -4.65
N VAL A 88 -0.79 6.49 -5.93
CA VAL A 88 0.37 7.09 -6.63
C VAL A 88 0.28 8.61 -6.71
N ILE A 89 -0.93 9.16 -6.71
CA ILE A 89 -1.18 10.60 -6.82
C ILE A 89 -0.72 11.34 -5.56
N VAL A 90 -0.83 10.71 -4.39
CA VAL A 90 -0.44 11.34 -3.11
C VAL A 90 1.02 11.78 -3.16
N GLY A 91 1.94 10.86 -3.50
CA GLY A 91 3.36 11.20 -3.61
C GLY A 91 3.68 12.15 -4.76
N ALA A 92 2.90 12.10 -5.86
CA ALA A 92 3.05 13.06 -6.96
C ALA A 92 2.64 14.47 -6.53
N MET A 93 1.52 14.62 -5.83
CA MET A 93 1.06 15.91 -5.30
C MET A 93 2.04 16.53 -4.31
N VAL A 94 2.62 15.73 -3.42
CA VAL A 94 3.65 16.27 -2.52
C VAL A 94 4.80 16.90 -3.32
N ARG A 95 5.25 16.26 -4.39
CA ARG A 95 6.31 16.81 -5.26
C ARG A 95 5.87 18.00 -6.12
N ASP A 96 4.58 18.08 -6.45
CA ASP A 96 4.03 19.17 -7.27
C ASP A 96 3.83 20.47 -6.46
N TYR A 97 3.50 20.35 -5.15
CA TYR A 97 3.18 21.49 -4.29
C TYR A 97 4.29 21.87 -3.32
N TYR A 98 5.19 20.96 -2.98
CA TYR A 98 6.24 21.15 -1.99
C TYR A 98 7.61 20.83 -2.56
N SER A 99 8.64 21.53 -2.12
CA SER A 99 10.02 21.29 -2.52
C SER A 99 10.96 21.24 -1.31
N GLY A 100 12.12 20.63 -1.48
CA GLY A 100 13.17 20.57 -0.47
C GLY A 100 12.67 20.06 0.89
N ARG A 101 12.85 20.86 1.94
CA ARG A 101 12.52 20.51 3.31
C ARG A 101 11.02 20.25 3.52
N GLN A 102 10.15 21.06 2.93
CA GLN A 102 8.70 20.90 3.08
C GLN A 102 8.21 19.58 2.47
N ALA A 103 8.73 19.19 1.31
CA ALA A 103 8.39 17.90 0.72
C ALA A 103 8.83 16.74 1.64
N ALA A 104 10.02 16.83 2.24
CA ALA A 104 10.50 15.83 3.19
C ALA A 104 9.61 15.73 4.43
N GLU A 105 9.14 16.85 4.96
CA GLU A 105 8.21 16.90 6.10
C GLU A 105 6.86 16.25 5.77
N MET A 106 6.31 16.51 4.56
CA MET A 106 5.07 15.87 4.11
C MET A 106 5.24 14.36 3.91
N PHE A 107 6.34 13.90 3.31
CA PHE A 107 6.62 12.47 3.19
C PHE A 107 6.82 11.80 4.55
N ALA A 108 7.43 12.48 5.53
CA ALA A 108 7.57 11.96 6.89
C ALA A 108 6.20 11.80 7.56
N LEU A 109 5.28 12.76 7.40
CA LEU A 109 3.90 12.66 7.91
C LEU A 109 3.15 11.49 7.27
N ILE A 110 3.23 11.34 5.95
CA ILE A 110 2.65 10.20 5.24
C ILE A 110 3.23 8.88 5.76
N GLY A 111 4.54 8.84 6.00
CA GLY A 111 5.21 7.67 6.58
C GLY A 111 4.66 7.28 7.94
N ILE A 112 4.40 8.25 8.83
CA ILE A 112 3.79 8.01 10.14
C ILE A 112 2.40 7.39 9.98
N ILE A 113 1.56 7.94 9.09
CA ILE A 113 0.22 7.40 8.82
C ILE A 113 0.31 5.96 8.31
N LEU A 114 1.22 5.68 7.36
CA LEU A 114 1.42 4.33 6.81
C LEU A 114 1.93 3.32 7.84
N MET A 115 2.57 3.76 8.94
CA MET A 115 2.97 2.89 10.05
C MET A 115 1.82 2.60 11.02
N ILE A 116 0.93 3.58 11.25
CA ILE A 116 -0.19 3.45 12.19
C ILE A 116 -1.32 2.59 11.61
N VAL A 117 -1.60 2.74 10.32
CA VAL A 117 -2.73 2.05 9.65
C VAL A 117 -2.68 0.52 9.80
N PRO A 118 -1.56 -0.19 9.55
CA PRO A 118 -1.49 -1.64 9.75
C PRO A 118 -1.70 -2.09 11.19
N LEU A 119 -1.45 -1.21 12.17
CA LEU A 119 -1.69 -1.51 13.59
C LEU A 119 -3.20 -1.46 13.91
N ILE A 120 -3.91 -0.47 13.40
CA ILE A 120 -5.33 -0.25 13.69
C ILE A 120 -6.22 -1.10 12.80
N ALA A 121 -5.84 -1.35 11.56
CA ALA A 121 -6.69 -2.03 10.58
C ALA A 121 -7.19 -3.43 11.00
N PRO A 122 -6.38 -4.31 11.62
CA PRO A 122 -6.88 -5.60 12.10
C PRO A 122 -7.91 -5.47 13.22
N MET A 123 -7.73 -4.50 14.13
CA MET A 123 -8.68 -4.25 15.24
C MET A 123 -10.03 -3.76 14.71
N VAL A 124 -10.01 -2.77 13.82
CA VAL A 124 -11.24 -2.28 13.17
C VAL A 124 -11.88 -3.40 12.33
N GLY A 125 -11.05 -4.17 11.60
CA GLY A 125 -11.53 -5.28 10.78
C GLY A 125 -12.23 -6.37 11.58
N SER A 126 -11.71 -6.77 12.74
CA SER A 126 -12.34 -7.77 13.61
C SER A 126 -13.66 -7.27 14.20
N GLN A 127 -13.72 -6.02 14.66
CA GLN A 127 -14.97 -5.43 15.18
C GLN A 127 -16.05 -5.35 14.10
N LEU A 128 -15.69 -4.92 12.88
CA LEU A 128 -16.64 -4.87 11.77
C LEU A 128 -17.13 -6.25 11.36
N GLN A 129 -16.25 -7.26 11.46
CA GLN A 129 -16.61 -8.66 11.20
C GLN A 129 -17.60 -9.19 12.23
N GLU A 130 -17.40 -8.90 13.52
CA GLU A 130 -18.34 -9.29 14.60
C GLU A 130 -19.72 -8.63 14.43
N LEU A 131 -19.76 -7.39 13.93
CA LEU A 131 -21.03 -6.64 13.75
C LEU A 131 -21.87 -7.14 12.57
N GLY A 132 -21.26 -7.60 11.49
CA GLY A 132 -22.02 -7.94 10.27
C GLY A 132 -21.32 -8.87 9.30
N GLY A 133 -20.32 -9.62 9.77
CA GLY A 133 -19.55 -10.55 8.96
C GLY A 133 -18.59 -9.85 7.97
N TRP A 134 -17.92 -10.65 7.16
CA TRP A 134 -16.90 -10.15 6.24
C TRP A 134 -17.45 -9.16 5.17
N ARG A 135 -18.72 -9.29 4.78
CA ARG A 135 -19.35 -8.36 3.82
C ARG A 135 -19.52 -6.96 4.39
N PHE A 136 -19.71 -6.85 5.70
CA PHE A 136 -19.82 -5.55 6.37
C PHE A 136 -18.51 -4.76 6.33
N ILE A 137 -17.36 -5.45 6.33
CA ILE A 137 -16.05 -4.82 6.12
C ILE A 137 -16.02 -4.10 4.77
N PHE A 138 -16.50 -4.75 3.70
CA PHE A 138 -16.54 -4.11 2.38
C PHE A 138 -17.59 -2.98 2.34
N GLY A 139 -18.72 -3.10 3.04
CA GLY A 139 -19.68 -2.00 3.20
C GLY A 139 -19.05 -0.76 3.86
N PHE A 140 -18.27 -0.96 4.91
CA PHE A 140 -17.51 0.11 5.56
C PHE A 140 -16.49 0.74 4.59
N LEU A 141 -15.76 -0.05 3.83
CA LEU A 141 -14.80 0.45 2.82
C LEU A 141 -15.51 1.21 1.69
N ALA A 142 -16.74 0.81 1.33
CA ALA A 142 -17.55 1.56 0.36
C ALA A 142 -17.91 2.95 0.90
N ALA A 143 -18.43 3.03 2.12
CA ALA A 143 -18.75 4.31 2.76
C ALA A 143 -17.49 5.19 2.89
N TYR A 144 -16.37 4.62 3.32
CA TYR A 144 -15.10 5.33 3.45
C TYR A 144 -14.60 5.87 2.09
N SER A 145 -14.64 5.05 1.04
CA SER A 145 -14.20 5.47 -0.29
C SER A 145 -15.12 6.53 -0.91
N PHE A 146 -16.42 6.49 -0.61
CA PHE A 146 -17.37 7.51 -1.03
C PHE A 146 -17.09 8.86 -0.33
N ILE A 147 -16.81 8.84 0.96
CA ILE A 147 -16.39 10.05 1.70
C ILE A 147 -15.11 10.63 1.08
N LEU A 148 -14.10 9.78 0.82
CA LEU A 148 -12.87 10.22 0.16
C LEU A 148 -13.13 10.81 -1.23
N PHE A 149 -14.04 10.21 -2.01
CA PHE A 149 -14.44 10.74 -3.31
C PHE A 149 -15.02 12.16 -3.18
N ILE A 150 -15.91 12.39 -2.24
CA ILE A 150 -16.48 13.72 -1.96
C ILE A 150 -15.39 14.71 -1.56
N LEU A 151 -14.47 14.32 -0.65
CA LEU A 151 -13.38 15.18 -0.21
C LEU A 151 -12.44 15.56 -1.36
N VAL A 152 -12.06 14.58 -2.20
CA VAL A 152 -11.22 14.84 -3.39
C VAL A 152 -11.96 15.71 -4.40
N PHE A 153 -13.26 15.49 -4.59
CA PHE A 153 -14.08 16.29 -5.47
C PHE A 153 -14.22 17.73 -4.98
N ALA A 154 -14.39 17.95 -3.68
CA ALA A 154 -14.60 19.28 -3.11
C ALA A 154 -13.31 20.08 -2.96
N PHE A 155 -12.25 19.44 -2.46
CA PHE A 155 -11.05 20.13 -1.99
C PHE A 155 -9.85 20.05 -2.94
N LEU A 156 -9.77 19.03 -3.82
CA LEU A 156 -8.63 18.92 -4.70
C LEU A 156 -8.70 19.96 -5.83
N PRO A 157 -7.65 20.80 -6.02
CA PRO A 157 -7.67 21.82 -7.05
C PRO A 157 -7.90 21.27 -8.44
N ARG A 158 -8.62 22.00 -9.28
CA ARG A 158 -8.77 21.65 -10.69
C ARG A 158 -7.42 21.80 -11.39
N PRO A 159 -7.06 20.87 -12.28
CA PRO A 159 -5.81 20.99 -13.02
C PRO A 159 -5.80 22.28 -13.83
N LYS A 160 -4.76 23.10 -13.69
CA LYS A 160 -4.48 24.10 -14.72
C LYS A 160 -4.10 23.31 -15.97
N GLN A 161 -4.85 23.50 -17.04
CA GLN A 161 -4.55 22.85 -18.32
C GLN A 161 -3.16 23.31 -18.78
N THR A 162 -2.16 22.52 -18.51
CA THR A 162 -0.79 22.72 -18.96
C THR A 162 -0.44 21.64 -19.97
N GLY A 163 -0.67 21.94 -21.25
CA GLY A 163 -0.08 21.19 -22.34
C GLY A 163 -1.02 20.38 -23.21
N LYS A 164 -0.70 20.34 -24.50
CA LYS A 164 -1.33 19.51 -25.52
C LYS A 164 -1.27 18.03 -25.12
N ILE A 165 -2.40 17.37 -25.11
CA ILE A 165 -2.50 15.92 -24.87
C ILE A 165 -1.66 15.22 -25.95
N ARG A 166 -0.49 14.73 -25.58
CA ARG A 166 0.25 13.80 -26.43
C ARG A 166 -0.48 12.46 -26.36
N MET A 167 -1.02 12.02 -27.49
CA MET A 167 -1.80 10.78 -27.59
C MET A 167 -1.02 9.49 -27.34
N ASP A 168 0.31 9.54 -27.33
CA ASP A 168 1.18 8.38 -27.11
C ASP A 168 1.54 8.21 -25.61
N ILE A 169 0.54 7.89 -24.80
CA ILE A 169 0.71 7.60 -23.37
C ILE A 169 1.56 6.34 -23.19
N PHE A 170 1.31 5.31 -24.01
CA PHE A 170 1.98 4.02 -23.85
C PHE A 170 3.48 4.10 -24.17
N GLY A 171 3.84 4.73 -25.28
CA GLY A 171 5.24 4.94 -25.65
C GLY A 171 5.99 5.80 -24.63
N LEU A 172 5.33 6.80 -24.05
CA LEU A 172 5.92 7.65 -23.00
C LEU A 172 6.17 6.86 -21.70
N VAL A 173 5.23 6.00 -21.29
CA VAL A 173 5.37 5.13 -20.12
C VAL A 173 6.50 4.14 -20.33
N VAL A 174 6.46 3.38 -21.43
CA VAL A 174 7.48 2.39 -21.76
C VAL A 174 8.86 3.04 -21.87
N GLY A 175 8.95 4.20 -22.51
CA GLY A 175 10.23 4.94 -22.62
C GLY A 175 10.79 5.42 -21.29
N ARG A 176 9.94 5.85 -20.35
CA ARG A 176 10.35 6.22 -18.97
C ARG A 176 10.82 5.00 -18.19
N PHE A 177 10.06 3.90 -18.23
CA PHE A 177 10.45 2.65 -17.58
C PHE A 177 11.76 2.10 -18.15
N ALA A 178 11.91 2.06 -19.46
CA ALA A 178 13.14 1.60 -20.12
C ALA A 178 14.36 2.44 -19.69
N ARG A 179 14.19 3.76 -19.50
CA ARG A 179 15.26 4.63 -19.01
C ARG A 179 15.64 4.31 -17.57
N VAL A 180 14.66 4.09 -16.69
CA VAL A 180 14.90 3.70 -15.28
C VAL A 180 15.62 2.36 -15.22
N LEU A 181 15.15 1.35 -15.99
CA LEU A 181 15.75 0.01 -16.05
C LEU A 181 17.19 0.01 -16.59
N LYS A 182 17.55 0.96 -17.44
CA LYS A 182 18.92 1.13 -17.94
C LYS A 182 19.85 1.84 -16.95
N THR A 183 19.31 2.46 -15.90
CA THR A 183 20.11 3.21 -14.93
C THR A 183 20.50 2.32 -13.75
N ARG A 184 21.78 1.94 -13.66
CA ARG A 184 22.32 1.03 -12.63
C ARG A 184 21.94 1.45 -11.19
N ALA A 185 22.10 2.74 -10.88
CA ALA A 185 21.77 3.26 -9.55
C ALA A 185 20.26 3.11 -9.24
N ALA A 186 19.38 3.41 -10.21
CA ALA A 186 17.95 3.26 -10.03
C ALA A 186 17.56 1.81 -9.82
N MET A 187 18.17 0.87 -10.56
CA MET A 187 17.94 -0.57 -10.37
C MET A 187 18.39 -1.05 -8.99
N GLY A 188 19.53 -0.58 -8.50
CA GLY A 188 19.98 -0.89 -7.13
C GLY A 188 18.97 -0.48 -6.06
N TYR A 189 18.43 0.73 -6.15
CA TYR A 189 17.39 1.20 -5.21
C TYR A 189 16.08 0.45 -5.37
N LEU A 190 15.67 0.12 -6.61
CA LEU A 190 14.46 -0.66 -6.87
C LEU A 190 14.55 -2.06 -6.28
N PHE A 191 15.64 -2.78 -6.50
CA PHE A 191 15.86 -4.11 -5.91
C PHE A 191 15.90 -4.06 -4.39
N PHE A 192 16.64 -3.11 -3.83
CA PHE A 192 16.66 -2.92 -2.38
C PHE A 192 15.25 -2.71 -1.81
N GLN A 193 14.47 -1.82 -2.40
CA GLN A 193 13.10 -1.56 -1.98
C GLN A 193 12.20 -2.79 -2.13
N ALA A 194 12.31 -3.49 -3.26
CA ALA A 194 11.52 -4.69 -3.53
C ALA A 194 11.81 -5.82 -2.52
N PHE A 195 13.07 -6.11 -2.26
CA PHE A 195 13.45 -7.13 -1.28
C PHE A 195 13.11 -6.74 0.17
N SER A 196 13.28 -5.48 0.54
CA SER A 196 12.87 -4.97 1.86
C SER A 196 11.36 -5.10 2.06
N PHE A 197 10.58 -4.78 1.02
CA PHE A 197 9.11 -4.90 1.07
C PHE A 197 8.67 -6.35 1.11
N ALA A 198 9.30 -7.23 0.33
CA ALA A 198 9.04 -8.67 0.36
C ALA A 198 9.34 -9.27 1.74
N SER A 199 10.46 -8.91 2.36
CA SER A 199 10.81 -9.35 3.72
C SER A 199 9.79 -8.88 4.77
N MET A 200 9.35 -7.62 4.68
CA MET A 200 8.30 -7.10 5.56
C MET A 200 6.97 -7.85 5.39
N PHE A 201 6.57 -8.14 4.15
CA PHE A 201 5.34 -8.89 3.88
C PHE A 201 5.44 -10.35 4.33
N ALA A 202 6.56 -11.02 4.12
CA ALA A 202 6.80 -12.36 4.63
C ALA A 202 6.65 -12.39 6.17
N PHE A 203 7.25 -11.42 6.87
CA PHE A 203 7.07 -11.28 8.32
C PHE A 203 5.59 -11.07 8.70
N LEU A 204 4.86 -10.20 8.00
CA LEU A 204 3.45 -9.91 8.29
C LEU A 204 2.53 -11.12 8.10
N THR A 205 2.82 -11.97 7.09
CA THR A 205 2.00 -13.16 6.81
C THR A 205 2.32 -14.32 7.72
N GLU A 206 3.59 -14.61 7.93
CA GLU A 206 4.05 -15.82 8.61
C GLU A 206 4.24 -15.64 10.11
N SER A 207 4.51 -14.43 10.60
CA SER A 207 4.86 -14.21 12.01
C SER A 207 3.79 -14.72 12.98
N SER A 208 2.51 -14.52 12.68
CA SER A 208 1.41 -14.98 13.53
C SER A 208 1.41 -16.49 13.69
N PHE A 209 1.65 -17.22 12.60
CA PHE A 209 1.72 -18.66 12.59
C PHE A 209 2.95 -19.16 13.37
N VAL A 210 4.12 -18.63 13.07
CA VAL A 210 5.39 -19.02 13.70
C VAL A 210 5.34 -18.78 15.20
N TYR A 211 4.98 -17.58 15.64
CA TYR A 211 4.94 -17.25 17.07
C TYR A 211 3.90 -18.05 17.85
N GLN A 212 2.70 -18.23 17.30
CA GLN A 212 1.61 -18.89 18.02
C GLN A 212 1.70 -20.43 17.94
N LYS A 213 2.04 -21.00 16.78
CA LYS A 213 2.10 -22.46 16.63
C LYS A 213 3.45 -23.09 16.97
N LEU A 214 4.56 -22.45 16.59
CA LEU A 214 5.89 -23.01 16.85
C LEU A 214 6.41 -22.66 18.24
N TYR A 215 6.24 -21.40 18.65
CA TYR A 215 6.72 -20.91 19.95
C TYR A 215 5.65 -20.90 21.05
N HIS A 216 4.43 -21.36 20.75
CA HIS A 216 3.29 -21.42 21.67
C HIS A 216 2.98 -20.10 22.40
N VAL A 217 3.29 -18.96 21.74
CA VAL A 217 2.99 -17.62 22.26
C VAL A 217 1.47 -17.39 22.18
N THR A 218 0.89 -16.90 23.27
CA THR A 218 -0.54 -16.59 23.27
C THR A 218 -0.86 -15.41 22.32
N PRO A 219 -2.10 -15.30 21.80
CA PRO A 219 -2.50 -14.18 20.93
C PRO A 219 -2.22 -12.81 21.53
N ASN A 220 -2.39 -12.69 22.87
CA ASN A 220 -2.11 -11.45 23.58
C ASN A 220 -0.60 -11.13 23.62
N GLN A 221 0.22 -12.12 23.92
CA GLN A 221 1.70 -11.96 23.90
C GLN A 221 2.20 -11.65 22.48
N TYR A 222 1.64 -12.28 21.44
CA TYR A 222 1.96 -11.96 20.05
C TYR A 222 1.68 -10.49 19.72
N SER A 223 0.56 -9.96 20.22
CA SER A 223 0.21 -8.55 20.02
C SER A 223 1.27 -7.60 20.60
N TRP A 224 1.86 -7.95 21.75
CA TRP A 224 2.97 -7.19 22.34
C TRP A 224 4.26 -7.30 21.52
N VAL A 225 4.59 -8.50 21.02
CA VAL A 225 5.76 -8.69 20.13
C VAL A 225 5.60 -7.86 18.86
N PHE A 226 4.40 -7.86 18.29
CA PHE A 226 4.09 -7.07 17.10
C PHE A 226 4.15 -5.56 17.37
N ALA A 227 3.63 -5.10 18.51
CA ALA A 227 3.74 -3.71 18.94
C ALA A 227 5.21 -3.29 19.13
N LEU A 228 6.04 -4.15 19.73
CA LEU A 228 7.48 -3.91 19.89
C LEU A 228 8.17 -3.77 18.53
N ASN A 229 7.82 -4.59 17.55
CA ASN A 229 8.35 -4.49 16.20
C ASN A 229 8.04 -3.13 15.57
N ILE A 230 6.79 -2.65 15.69
CA ILE A 230 6.39 -1.33 15.20
C ILE A 230 7.13 -0.20 15.91
N LEU A 231 7.27 -0.27 17.24
CA LEU A 231 8.04 0.70 18.02
C LEU A 231 9.51 0.73 17.59
N THR A 232 10.10 -0.42 17.33
CA THR A 232 11.46 -0.54 16.81
C THR A 232 11.59 0.14 15.45
N MET A 233 10.67 -0.14 14.52
CA MET A 233 10.63 0.53 13.20
C MET A 233 10.51 2.05 13.34
N ALA A 234 9.61 2.53 14.21
CA ALA A 234 9.42 3.95 14.47
C ALA A 234 10.68 4.62 15.02
N SER A 235 11.36 3.94 15.95
CA SER A 235 12.62 4.39 16.56
C SER A 235 13.74 4.51 15.53
N PHE A 236 13.92 3.50 14.69
CA PHE A 236 14.90 3.54 13.59
C PHE A 236 14.60 4.62 12.57
N ASN A 237 13.32 4.83 12.25
CA ASN A 237 12.91 5.91 11.36
C ASN A 237 13.24 7.30 11.96
N ARG A 238 13.02 7.46 13.27
CA ARG A 238 13.37 8.68 13.98
C ARG A 238 14.89 8.92 14.04
N ILE A 239 15.66 7.88 14.28
CA ILE A 239 17.14 7.93 14.27
C ILE A 239 17.64 8.30 12.87
N THR A 240 17.10 7.69 11.84
CA THR A 240 17.42 8.01 10.43
C THR A 240 17.15 9.47 10.12
N ALA A 241 15.95 9.98 10.46
CA ALA A 241 15.59 11.37 10.27
C ALA A 241 16.53 12.33 11.02
N TRP A 242 16.90 12.00 12.24
CA TRP A 242 17.86 12.77 13.03
C TRP A 242 19.26 12.78 12.42
N ARG A 243 19.78 11.60 11.99
CA ARG A 243 21.08 11.48 11.31
C ARG A 243 21.14 12.27 10.01
N LEU A 244 20.07 12.29 9.24
CA LEU A 244 19.98 13.12 8.03
C LEU A 244 20.04 14.62 8.36
N LYS A 245 19.43 15.05 9.47
CA LYS A 245 19.51 16.44 9.94
C LYS A 245 20.89 16.85 10.43
N THR A 246 21.67 15.90 10.96
CA THR A 246 23.07 16.13 11.40
C THR A 246 24.09 16.07 10.25
N GLY A 247 23.64 16.02 9.00
CA GLY A 247 24.49 16.10 7.82
C GLY A 247 25.11 14.76 7.38
N VAL A 248 24.68 13.64 7.93
CA VAL A 248 25.15 12.33 7.48
C VAL A 248 24.60 12.03 6.09
N HIS A 249 25.47 11.61 5.20
CA HIS A 249 25.09 11.34 3.80
C HIS A 249 24.09 10.17 3.70
N PRO A 250 22.98 10.31 2.93
CA PRO A 250 21.95 9.28 2.82
C PRO A 250 22.47 7.89 2.43
N GLN A 251 23.48 7.84 1.57
CA GLN A 251 24.13 6.57 1.17
C GLN A 251 24.80 5.84 2.32
N SER A 252 25.35 6.55 3.31
CA SER A 252 25.97 5.94 4.48
C SER A 252 24.92 5.29 5.37
N ILE A 253 23.79 5.96 5.57
CA ILE A 253 22.67 5.42 6.35
C ILE A 253 22.11 4.17 5.67
N LEU A 254 21.96 4.18 4.35
CA LEU A 254 21.49 3.05 3.56
C LEU A 254 22.44 1.85 3.69
N LYS A 255 23.76 2.07 3.58
CA LYS A 255 24.78 1.01 3.76
C LYS A 255 24.66 0.34 5.13
N TRP A 256 24.59 1.12 6.21
CA TRP A 256 24.41 0.60 7.56
C TRP A 256 23.08 -0.16 7.73
N GLY A 257 22.00 0.35 7.17
CA GLY A 257 20.70 -0.33 7.17
C GLY A 257 20.76 -1.71 6.49
N ILE A 258 21.43 -1.81 5.34
CA ILE A 258 21.62 -3.09 4.63
C ILE A 258 22.44 -4.07 5.46
N ILE A 259 23.54 -3.61 6.07
CA ILE A 259 24.41 -4.46 6.89
C ILE A 259 23.63 -5.01 8.10
N VAL A 260 22.88 -4.16 8.80
CA VAL A 260 22.05 -4.57 9.95
C VAL A 260 20.97 -5.56 9.53
N GLN A 261 20.27 -5.29 8.42
CA GLN A 261 19.26 -6.20 7.89
C GLN A 261 19.85 -7.55 7.49
N PHE A 262 21.00 -7.56 6.84
CA PHE A 262 21.69 -8.79 6.47
C PHE A 262 22.14 -9.59 7.69
N ALA A 263 22.74 -8.93 8.68
CA ALA A 263 23.14 -9.58 9.92
C ALA A 263 21.94 -10.18 10.68
N ALA A 264 20.83 -9.44 10.78
CA ALA A 264 19.62 -9.93 11.42
C ALA A 264 19.03 -11.17 10.71
N ASN A 265 19.02 -11.19 9.36
CA ASN A 265 18.56 -12.35 8.60
C ASN A 265 19.47 -13.59 8.72
N LEU A 266 20.77 -13.40 9.03
CA LEU A 266 21.68 -14.52 9.25
C LEU A 266 21.53 -15.15 10.64
N THR A 267 20.95 -14.43 11.60
CA THR A 267 20.75 -14.90 12.98
C THR A 267 19.37 -15.54 13.20
N MET A 268 18.51 -15.50 12.22
CA MET A 268 17.22 -16.21 12.18
C MET A 268 17.35 -17.58 11.54
#